data_4e25070ffc202f69a6a146547ec57651
#
_entry.id   4e25070ffc202f69a6a146547ec57651
#
_cell.length_a   1.000
_cell.length_b   1.000
_cell.length_c   1.000
_cell.angle_alpha   90.00
_cell.angle_beta   90.00
_cell.angle_gamma   90.00
#
_symmetry.space_group_name_H-M   'P 1'
#
loop_
_entity.id
_entity.type
_entity.pdbx_description
1 polymer ?
#
loop_
_entity_poly.entity_id
_entity_poly.type
_entity_poly.pdbx_seq_one_letter_code
_entity_poly.pdbx_strand_id
1 'polypeptide(L)'
;MAAGWDPRPSNGTGAGGIDGVGGAEWRPVLDVPPPGQQRRWTVFLRWLLLIPQFIVVALLSFAAFFVTIAGWFSALVLGRLPDPIASFLGSVLAYQTRVSASAALLVDRYPPFAFDAPDYPVRIELRATPLNRLAVLFRLILMIPAAVLSSLAQSGWFAVSWVFWLIGIILGRLPEPVFGATAAVVRYRMRFAAYVMMLTPVYPKGLLGDAPEAAAQPAYSATRPLRLSTGAQVLVWLFLLLGLAGHLTSGTVDYDDSGDHAAPAAAAGRIAG
;
A
#
# COMPACT_ATOMS: atom_id res chain seq x y z
N MET A 1 -13.54 -11.47 -16.83
CA MET A 1 -13.92 -10.18 -16.22
C MET A 1 -12.85 -9.81 -15.21
N ALA A 2 -12.15 -8.67 -15.40
CA ALA A 2 -11.09 -8.24 -14.50
C ALA A 2 -11.66 -7.91 -13.11
N ALA A 3 -10.97 -8.36 -12.07
CA ALA A 3 -11.40 -8.22 -10.68
C ALA A 3 -11.70 -6.75 -10.33
N GLY A 4 -12.96 -6.43 -10.10
CA GLY A 4 -13.39 -5.20 -9.45
C GLY A 4 -13.38 -3.91 -10.27
N TRP A 5 -13.03 -3.92 -11.56
CA TRP A 5 -13.20 -2.77 -12.42
C TRP A 5 -14.60 -2.76 -13.06
N ASP A 6 -15.49 -1.85 -12.61
CA ASP A 6 -16.78 -1.57 -13.28
C ASP A 6 -16.68 -0.24 -14.05
N PRO A 7 -16.63 -0.28 -15.38
CA PRO A 7 -16.55 0.92 -16.22
C PRO A 7 -17.87 1.71 -16.29
N ARG A 8 -18.96 1.18 -15.72
CA ARG A 8 -20.25 1.86 -15.79
C ARG A 8 -20.32 3.02 -14.82
N PRO A 9 -20.70 4.24 -15.27
CA PRO A 9 -21.07 5.29 -14.34
C PRO A 9 -22.26 4.78 -13.53
N SER A 10 -22.21 4.87 -12.21
CA SER A 10 -23.31 4.50 -11.32
C SER A 10 -24.48 5.46 -11.54
N ASN A 11 -25.32 5.17 -12.57
CA ASN A 11 -26.67 5.72 -12.60
C ASN A 11 -27.42 5.04 -11.46
N GLY A 12 -27.66 5.80 -10.40
CA GLY A 12 -28.31 5.34 -9.18
C GLY A 12 -29.71 4.81 -9.45
N THR A 13 -29.82 3.48 -9.57
CA THR A 13 -31.06 2.75 -9.31
C THR A 13 -30.69 1.29 -9.05
N GLY A 14 -30.73 0.91 -7.80
CA GLY A 14 -30.91 -0.47 -7.40
C GLY A 14 -29.75 -1.14 -6.65
N ALA A 15 -29.85 -1.09 -5.41
CA ALA A 15 -29.46 -1.95 -4.27
C ALA A 15 -28.74 -1.14 -3.21
N GLY A 16 -29.45 -0.74 -2.15
CA GLY A 16 -28.95 -0.44 -0.80
C GLY A 16 -27.62 0.30 -0.63
N GLY A 17 -27.26 1.20 -1.51
CA GLY A 17 -26.10 2.08 -1.37
C GLY A 17 -26.50 3.25 -0.50
N ILE A 18 -25.80 3.45 0.59
CA ILE A 18 -25.86 4.63 1.47
C ILE A 18 -25.47 5.91 0.71
N ASP A 19 -26.30 6.32 -0.25
CA ASP A 19 -26.23 7.62 -0.94
C ASP A 19 -26.99 8.70 -0.15
N GLY A 20 -26.79 8.74 1.14
CA GLY A 20 -27.62 9.54 2.04
C GLY A 20 -26.90 10.44 3.05
N VAL A 21 -25.58 10.68 2.94
CA VAL A 21 -24.96 11.75 3.75
C VAL A 21 -23.90 12.48 2.92
N GLY A 22 -24.27 13.66 2.45
CA GLY A 22 -23.42 14.74 1.96
C GLY A 22 -22.09 14.35 1.31
N GLY A 23 -22.05 14.16 -0.03
CA GLY A 23 -20.81 14.28 -0.82
C GLY A 23 -19.57 13.48 -0.37
N ALA A 24 -19.75 12.36 0.34
CA ALA A 24 -18.62 11.57 0.81
C ALA A 24 -17.87 10.99 -0.39
N GLU A 25 -16.67 11.52 -0.68
CA GLU A 25 -15.75 11.03 -1.70
C GLU A 25 -15.55 9.52 -1.55
N TRP A 26 -15.96 8.76 -2.56
CA TRP A 26 -15.78 7.31 -2.55
C TRP A 26 -14.29 6.96 -2.58
N ARG A 27 -13.82 6.20 -1.60
CA ARG A 27 -12.42 5.81 -1.46
C ARG A 27 -12.21 4.35 -1.85
N PRO A 28 -11.06 4.00 -2.44
CA PRO A 28 -10.69 2.60 -2.65
C PRO A 28 -10.80 1.79 -1.37
N VAL A 29 -11.47 0.65 -1.46
CA VAL A 29 -11.77 -0.22 -0.33
C VAL A 29 -10.90 -1.48 -0.43
N LEU A 30 -10.38 -1.91 0.71
CA LEU A 30 -9.69 -3.17 0.90
C LEU A 30 -10.53 -4.04 1.83
N ASP A 31 -10.95 -5.20 1.34
CA ASP A 31 -11.65 -6.21 2.12
C ASP A 31 -10.68 -7.35 2.45
N VAL A 32 -10.48 -7.59 3.76
CA VAL A 32 -9.68 -8.69 4.31
C VAL A 32 -10.55 -9.42 5.33
N PRO A 33 -10.51 -10.78 5.37
CA PRO A 33 -11.21 -11.54 6.38
C PRO A 33 -10.66 -11.27 7.79
N PRO A 34 -11.42 -11.54 8.84
CA PRO A 34 -10.92 -11.41 10.21
C PRO A 34 -9.72 -12.35 10.45
N PRO A 35 -8.86 -12.03 11.47
CA PRO A 35 -7.68 -12.83 11.77
C PRO A 35 -8.07 -14.27 12.11
N GLY A 36 -7.61 -15.18 11.28
CA GLY A 36 -7.87 -16.63 11.40
C GLY A 36 -6.63 -17.40 11.82
N GLN A 37 -6.81 -18.70 12.05
CA GLN A 37 -5.73 -19.65 12.28
C GLN A 37 -4.85 -19.76 11.02
N GLN A 38 -3.54 -19.68 11.20
CA GLN A 38 -2.56 -19.85 10.14
C GLN A 38 -1.71 -21.10 10.41
N ARG A 39 -1.33 -21.80 9.37
CA ARG A 39 -0.46 -22.96 9.48
C ARG A 39 0.95 -22.50 9.82
N ARG A 40 1.53 -22.93 10.92
CA ARG A 40 2.87 -22.54 11.37
C ARG A 40 3.95 -22.76 10.30
N TRP A 41 3.87 -23.87 9.56
CA TRP A 41 4.81 -24.16 8.47
C TRP A 41 4.70 -23.19 7.30
N THR A 42 3.46 -22.78 6.93
CA THR A 42 3.26 -21.77 5.89
C THR A 42 3.75 -20.41 6.35
N VAL A 43 3.57 -20.05 7.61
CA VAL A 43 4.12 -18.81 8.20
C VAL A 43 5.65 -18.86 8.16
N PHE A 44 6.25 -19.99 8.60
CA PHE A 44 7.71 -20.14 8.61
C PHE A 44 8.33 -20.01 7.23
N LEU A 45 7.77 -20.67 6.23
CA LEU A 45 8.27 -20.66 4.85
C LEU A 45 7.69 -19.52 3.99
N ARG A 46 6.88 -18.62 4.57
CA ARG A 46 6.11 -17.61 3.84
C ARG A 46 6.96 -16.78 2.88
N TRP A 47 8.07 -16.26 3.35
CA TRP A 47 8.95 -15.44 2.53
C TRP A 47 9.58 -16.23 1.38
N LEU A 48 9.98 -17.46 1.62
CA LEU A 48 10.53 -18.35 0.59
C LEU A 48 9.46 -18.69 -0.46
N LEU A 49 8.26 -19.04 -0.01
CA LEU A 49 7.14 -19.37 -0.90
C LEU A 49 6.70 -18.17 -1.75
N LEU A 50 6.85 -16.94 -1.24
CA LEU A 50 6.46 -15.73 -1.96
C LEU A 50 7.55 -15.19 -2.90
N ILE A 51 8.76 -15.75 -2.94
CA ILE A 51 9.81 -15.32 -3.88
C ILE A 51 9.29 -15.26 -5.33
N PRO A 52 8.66 -16.30 -5.90
CA PRO A 52 8.14 -16.22 -7.27
C PRO A 52 7.07 -15.14 -7.43
N GLN A 53 6.25 -14.91 -6.41
CA GLN A 53 5.26 -13.83 -6.42
C GLN A 53 5.93 -12.44 -6.43
N PHE A 54 7.00 -12.26 -5.67
CA PHE A 54 7.74 -10.99 -5.66
C PHE A 54 8.41 -10.70 -7.00
N ILE A 55 8.90 -11.72 -7.70
CA ILE A 55 9.44 -11.56 -9.06
C ILE A 55 8.33 -11.09 -10.01
N VAL A 56 7.16 -11.73 -9.97
CA VAL A 56 6.02 -11.31 -10.80
C VAL A 56 5.57 -9.89 -10.44
N VAL A 57 5.45 -9.56 -9.14
CA VAL A 57 5.13 -8.21 -8.69
C VAL A 57 6.15 -7.19 -9.18
N ALA A 58 7.44 -7.50 -9.16
CA ALA A 58 8.48 -6.60 -9.64
C ALA A 58 8.34 -6.33 -11.16
N LEU A 59 8.12 -7.37 -11.96
CA LEU A 59 7.91 -7.24 -13.41
C LEU A 59 6.63 -6.44 -13.71
N LEU A 60 5.53 -6.74 -13.01
CA LEU A 60 4.28 -6.01 -13.17
C LEU A 60 4.40 -4.55 -12.71
N SER A 61 5.15 -4.28 -11.63
CA SER A 61 5.41 -2.92 -11.15
C SER A 61 6.22 -2.12 -12.16
N PHE A 62 7.21 -2.75 -12.78
CA PHE A 62 8.01 -2.15 -13.84
C PHE A 62 7.13 -1.77 -15.04
N ALA A 63 6.29 -2.69 -15.53
CA ALA A 63 5.35 -2.39 -16.60
C ALA A 63 4.35 -1.30 -16.21
N ALA A 64 3.78 -1.40 -14.99
CA ALA A 64 2.82 -0.43 -14.47
C ALA A 64 3.42 0.98 -14.33
N PHE A 65 4.71 1.11 -14.08
CA PHE A 65 5.39 2.40 -14.03
C PHE A 65 5.26 3.15 -15.37
N PHE A 66 5.58 2.51 -16.49
CA PHE A 66 5.46 3.14 -17.82
C PHE A 66 4.01 3.39 -18.21
N VAL A 67 3.11 2.45 -17.90
CA VAL A 67 1.69 2.60 -18.16
C VAL A 67 1.09 3.75 -17.32
N THR A 68 1.57 3.94 -16.09
CA THR A 68 1.16 5.08 -15.24
C THR A 68 1.60 6.41 -15.84
N ILE A 69 2.81 6.51 -16.39
CA ILE A 69 3.29 7.71 -17.07
C ILE A 69 2.41 8.00 -18.31
N ALA A 70 2.15 6.99 -19.14
CA ALA A 70 1.27 7.14 -20.29
C ALA A 70 -0.16 7.53 -19.86
N GLY A 71 -0.65 6.95 -18.77
CA GLY A 71 -1.93 7.29 -18.16
C GLY A 71 -1.98 8.74 -17.66
N TRP A 72 -0.90 9.25 -17.07
CA TRP A 72 -0.81 10.63 -16.61
C TRP A 72 -0.96 11.62 -17.77
N PHE A 73 -0.24 11.42 -18.88
CA PHE A 73 -0.40 12.24 -20.09
C PHE A 73 -1.81 12.13 -20.67
N SER A 74 -2.34 10.91 -20.74
CA SER A 74 -3.71 10.70 -21.23
C SER A 74 -4.75 11.41 -20.36
N ALA A 75 -4.57 11.37 -19.03
CA ALA A 75 -5.48 12.03 -18.09
C ALA A 75 -5.40 13.57 -18.18
N LEU A 76 -4.23 14.14 -18.45
CA LEU A 76 -4.06 15.58 -18.68
C LEU A 76 -4.82 16.05 -19.94
N VAL A 77 -4.74 15.26 -21.02
CA VAL A 77 -5.37 15.61 -22.31
C VAL A 77 -6.86 15.32 -22.28
N LEU A 78 -7.25 14.11 -21.87
CA LEU A 78 -8.63 13.63 -21.95
C LEU A 78 -9.49 13.98 -20.73
N GLY A 79 -8.88 14.33 -19.57
CA GLY A 79 -9.59 14.51 -18.31
C GLY A 79 -10.11 13.20 -17.68
N ARG A 80 -9.70 12.06 -18.24
CA ARG A 80 -10.02 10.71 -17.73
C ARG A 80 -8.92 9.73 -18.08
N LEU A 81 -8.85 8.66 -17.31
CA LEU A 81 -7.96 7.55 -17.63
C LEU A 81 -8.63 6.64 -18.67
N PRO A 82 -7.98 6.30 -19.79
CA PRO A 82 -8.53 5.35 -20.77
C PRO A 82 -8.81 3.99 -20.13
N ASP A 83 -9.92 3.35 -20.49
CA ASP A 83 -10.37 2.09 -19.88
C ASP A 83 -9.32 0.95 -19.94
N PRO A 84 -8.57 0.74 -21.04
CA PRO A 84 -7.53 -0.28 -21.07
C PRO A 84 -6.42 -0.04 -20.06
N ILE A 85 -5.99 1.23 -19.89
CA ILE A 85 -4.97 1.62 -18.93
C ILE A 85 -5.48 1.43 -17.51
N ALA A 86 -6.70 1.89 -17.24
CA ALA A 86 -7.34 1.76 -15.94
C ALA A 86 -7.55 0.29 -15.53
N SER A 87 -8.00 -0.54 -16.45
CA SER A 87 -8.18 -1.98 -16.24
C SER A 87 -6.87 -2.69 -15.94
N PHE A 88 -5.82 -2.41 -16.70
CA PHE A 88 -4.49 -2.98 -16.48
C PHE A 88 -3.93 -2.57 -15.10
N LEU A 89 -3.89 -1.25 -14.82
CA LEU A 89 -3.37 -0.75 -13.55
C LEU A 89 -4.18 -1.23 -12.35
N GLY A 90 -5.51 -1.32 -12.49
CA GLY A 90 -6.39 -1.88 -11.46
C GLY A 90 -6.09 -3.35 -11.17
N SER A 91 -5.86 -4.15 -12.22
CA SER A 91 -5.49 -5.56 -12.10
C SER A 91 -4.13 -5.75 -11.44
N VAL A 92 -3.13 -4.94 -11.81
CA VAL A 92 -1.81 -4.94 -11.18
C VAL A 92 -1.90 -4.56 -9.71
N LEU A 93 -2.67 -3.51 -9.39
CA LEU A 93 -2.88 -3.09 -7.99
C LEU A 93 -3.56 -4.18 -7.16
N ALA A 94 -4.57 -4.85 -7.71
CA ALA A 94 -5.25 -5.97 -7.06
C ALA A 94 -4.27 -7.12 -6.78
N TYR A 95 -3.44 -7.47 -7.75
CA TYR A 95 -2.41 -8.50 -7.61
C TYR A 95 -1.39 -8.14 -6.53
N GLN A 96 -0.82 -6.93 -6.59
CA GLN A 96 0.14 -6.43 -5.59
C GLN A 96 -0.44 -6.42 -4.18
N THR A 97 -1.71 -6.03 -4.04
CA THR A 97 -2.39 -5.98 -2.74
C THR A 97 -2.59 -7.38 -2.16
N ARG A 98 -2.96 -8.38 -2.98
CA ARG A 98 -3.09 -9.78 -2.56
C ARG A 98 -1.75 -10.35 -2.07
N VAL A 99 -0.68 -10.13 -2.84
CA VAL A 99 0.67 -10.56 -2.44
C VAL A 99 1.12 -9.85 -1.16
N SER A 100 0.90 -8.55 -1.04
CA SER A 100 1.25 -7.77 0.15
C SER A 100 0.47 -8.22 1.38
N ALA A 101 -0.83 -8.50 1.26
CA ALA A 101 -1.65 -9.00 2.37
C ALA A 101 -1.19 -10.39 2.83
N SER A 102 -0.82 -11.28 1.88
CA SER A 102 -0.25 -12.58 2.21
C SER A 102 1.12 -12.46 2.88
N ALA A 103 2.02 -11.63 2.35
CA ALA A 103 3.35 -11.37 2.94
C ALA A 103 3.25 -10.78 4.35
N ALA A 104 2.25 -9.93 4.58
CA ALA A 104 1.97 -9.29 5.85
C ALA A 104 1.19 -10.18 6.85
N LEU A 105 1.03 -11.47 6.57
CA LEU A 105 0.34 -12.45 7.42
C LEU A 105 -1.14 -12.13 7.70
N LEU A 106 -1.79 -11.31 6.87
CA LEU A 106 -3.21 -11.01 7.00
C LEU A 106 -4.09 -12.19 6.57
N VAL A 107 -3.59 -13.04 5.67
CA VAL A 107 -4.26 -14.25 5.18
C VAL A 107 -3.27 -15.40 5.04
N ASP A 108 -3.73 -16.63 5.32
CA ASP A 108 -2.89 -17.84 5.20
C ASP A 108 -2.85 -18.39 3.77
N ARG A 109 -3.89 -18.11 2.97
CA ARG A 109 -4.01 -18.64 1.61
C ARG A 109 -2.94 -18.03 0.68
N TYR A 110 -2.26 -18.90 -0.08
CA TYR A 110 -1.27 -18.48 -1.08
C TYR A 110 -1.95 -17.68 -2.22
N PRO A 111 -1.43 -16.52 -2.64
CA PRO A 111 -2.03 -15.74 -3.71
C PRO A 111 -1.88 -16.47 -5.07
N PRO A 112 -2.96 -16.56 -5.87
CA PRO A 112 -2.89 -17.19 -7.18
C PRO A 112 -2.12 -16.31 -8.18
N PHE A 113 -1.46 -16.94 -9.15
CA PHE A 113 -0.83 -16.28 -10.30
C PHE A 113 -1.87 -15.90 -11.35
N ALA A 114 -2.83 -15.06 -10.97
CA ALA A 114 -3.92 -14.62 -11.82
C ALA A 114 -4.31 -13.17 -11.52
N PHE A 115 -4.66 -12.41 -12.52
CA PHE A 115 -5.21 -11.06 -12.33
C PHE A 115 -6.61 -11.13 -11.73
N ASP A 116 -7.43 -12.06 -12.21
CA ASP A 116 -8.76 -12.29 -11.68
C ASP A 116 -8.73 -13.47 -10.70
N ALA A 117 -9.18 -13.23 -9.47
CA ALA A 117 -9.22 -14.22 -8.41
C ALA A 117 -10.45 -13.98 -7.51
N PRO A 118 -11.66 -14.28 -8.02
CA PRO A 118 -12.90 -13.99 -7.32
C PRO A 118 -13.04 -14.76 -6.00
N ASP A 119 -12.41 -15.94 -5.89
CA ASP A 119 -12.45 -16.78 -4.69
C ASP A 119 -11.36 -16.45 -3.67
N TYR A 120 -10.50 -15.49 -3.97
CA TYR A 120 -9.43 -15.11 -3.04
C TYR A 120 -10.00 -14.19 -1.94
N PRO A 121 -9.63 -14.41 -0.66
CA PRO A 121 -10.23 -13.71 0.46
C PRO A 121 -9.89 -12.21 0.54
N VAL A 122 -8.82 -11.77 -0.14
CA VAL A 122 -8.45 -10.35 -0.20
C VAL A 122 -8.97 -9.75 -1.49
N ARG A 123 -9.81 -8.74 -1.37
CA ARG A 123 -10.43 -8.05 -2.51
C ARG A 123 -10.19 -6.55 -2.39
N ILE A 124 -10.06 -5.89 -3.53
CA ILE A 124 -10.09 -4.43 -3.62
C ILE A 124 -11.29 -4.00 -4.48
N GLU A 125 -11.93 -2.93 -4.06
CA GLU A 125 -12.98 -2.29 -4.84
C GLU A 125 -12.47 -0.95 -5.33
N LEU A 126 -12.51 -0.75 -6.65
CA LEU A 126 -12.12 0.47 -7.34
C LEU A 126 -13.29 0.94 -8.19
N ARG A 127 -13.56 2.25 -8.21
CA ARG A 127 -14.60 2.83 -9.07
C ARG A 127 -13.98 3.81 -10.05
N ALA A 128 -14.35 3.68 -11.32
CA ALA A 128 -14.00 4.68 -12.31
C ALA A 128 -14.61 6.03 -11.95
N THR A 129 -13.77 7.04 -11.81
CA THR A 129 -14.22 8.39 -11.47
C THR A 129 -13.54 9.39 -12.41
N PRO A 130 -14.26 10.40 -12.92
CA PRO A 130 -13.65 11.45 -13.74
C PRO A 130 -12.54 12.17 -12.96
N LEU A 131 -11.48 12.50 -13.67
CA LEU A 131 -10.31 13.17 -13.12
C LEU A 131 -10.35 14.66 -13.47
N ASN A 132 -10.06 15.52 -12.52
CA ASN A 132 -9.85 16.93 -12.78
C ASN A 132 -8.42 17.13 -13.32
N ARG A 133 -8.29 17.71 -14.52
CA ARG A 133 -6.99 17.95 -15.19
C ARG A 133 -6.02 18.75 -14.32
N LEU A 134 -6.53 19.77 -13.63
CA LEU A 134 -5.73 20.58 -12.72
C LEU A 134 -5.23 19.76 -11.54
N ALA A 135 -6.10 18.94 -10.95
CA ALA A 135 -5.71 18.03 -9.88
C ALA A 135 -4.68 16.98 -10.34
N VAL A 136 -4.76 16.50 -11.59
CA VAL A 136 -3.77 15.60 -12.18
C VAL A 136 -2.41 16.29 -12.32
N LEU A 137 -2.38 17.57 -12.75
CA LEU A 137 -1.15 18.35 -12.87
C LEU A 137 -0.45 18.53 -11.50
N PHE A 138 -1.22 18.92 -10.48
CA PHE A 138 -0.67 19.12 -9.13
C PHE A 138 -0.48 17.83 -8.34
N ARG A 139 -0.92 16.68 -8.87
CA ARG A 139 -0.84 15.38 -8.19
C ARG A 139 0.58 15.00 -7.82
N LEU A 140 1.57 15.31 -8.67
CA LEU A 140 2.99 15.06 -8.40
C LEU A 140 3.46 15.73 -7.11
N ILE A 141 2.97 16.95 -6.83
CA ILE A 141 3.30 17.68 -5.60
C ILE A 141 2.49 17.11 -4.42
N LEU A 142 1.19 16.88 -4.63
CA LEU A 142 0.30 16.38 -3.58
C LEU A 142 0.64 14.95 -3.14
N MET A 143 1.26 14.14 -4.00
CA MET A 143 1.64 12.77 -3.62
C MET A 143 2.86 12.73 -2.69
N ILE A 144 3.69 13.79 -2.60
CA ILE A 144 4.91 13.80 -1.78
C ILE A 144 4.61 13.52 -0.30
N PRO A 145 3.71 14.27 0.39
CA PRO A 145 3.42 14.00 1.79
C PRO A 145 2.79 12.62 2.01
N ALA A 146 1.97 12.14 1.07
CA ALA A 146 1.41 10.79 1.14
C ALA A 146 2.48 9.72 0.93
N ALA A 147 3.45 9.96 0.04
CA ALA A 147 4.59 9.07 -0.20
C ALA A 147 5.46 8.97 1.05
N VAL A 148 5.79 10.10 1.68
CA VAL A 148 6.54 10.14 2.94
C VAL A 148 5.82 9.33 4.01
N LEU A 149 4.54 9.58 4.23
CA LEU A 149 3.76 8.87 5.23
C LEU A 149 3.68 7.36 4.92
N SER A 150 3.50 6.98 3.65
CA SER A 150 3.50 5.58 3.21
C SER A 150 4.86 4.92 3.42
N SER A 151 5.95 5.62 3.11
CA SER A 151 7.33 5.15 3.30
C SER A 151 7.64 4.94 4.78
N LEU A 152 7.34 5.91 5.63
CA LEU A 152 7.56 5.81 7.08
C LEU A 152 6.77 4.64 7.69
N ALA A 153 5.48 4.53 7.37
CA ALA A 153 4.64 3.45 7.88
C ALA A 153 5.13 2.07 7.40
N GLN A 154 5.56 1.96 6.15
CA GLN A 154 6.06 0.70 5.57
C GLN A 154 7.42 0.30 6.14
N SER A 155 8.38 1.23 6.24
CA SER A 155 9.72 0.94 6.77
C SER A 155 9.67 0.62 8.26
N GLY A 156 8.87 1.33 9.04
CA GLY A 156 8.67 1.02 10.45
C GLY A 156 7.95 -0.32 10.66
N TRP A 157 6.93 -0.63 9.86
CA TRP A 157 6.31 -1.95 9.87
C TRP A 157 7.33 -3.05 9.53
N PHE A 158 8.16 -2.82 8.52
CA PHE A 158 9.19 -3.79 8.11
C PHE A 158 10.22 -4.02 9.23
N ALA A 159 10.63 -2.97 9.95
CA ALA A 159 11.57 -3.07 11.06
C ALA A 159 11.11 -4.03 12.18
N VAL A 160 9.79 -4.13 12.42
CA VAL A 160 9.21 -5.03 13.43
C VAL A 160 8.55 -6.28 12.84
N SER A 161 8.53 -6.45 11.54
CA SER A 161 7.84 -7.55 10.85
C SER A 161 8.34 -8.94 11.29
N TRP A 162 9.63 -9.06 11.63
CA TRP A 162 10.21 -10.29 12.14
C TRP A 162 9.60 -10.71 13.49
N VAL A 163 9.23 -9.74 14.35
CA VAL A 163 8.52 -10.01 15.61
C VAL A 163 7.12 -10.56 15.32
N PHE A 164 6.41 -9.96 14.36
CA PHE A 164 5.08 -10.40 13.97
C PHE A 164 5.11 -11.80 13.34
N TRP A 165 6.15 -12.08 12.55
CA TRP A 165 6.40 -13.40 12.00
C TRP A 165 6.62 -14.45 13.13
N LEU A 166 7.45 -14.11 14.14
CA LEU A 166 7.67 -14.97 15.30
C LEU A 166 6.39 -15.19 16.10
N ILE A 167 5.61 -14.14 16.34
CA ILE A 167 4.30 -14.23 16.99
C ILE A 167 3.37 -15.15 16.19
N GLY A 168 3.34 -15.02 14.87
CA GLY A 168 2.55 -15.87 13.97
C GLY A 168 2.94 -17.34 14.05
N ILE A 169 4.23 -17.67 14.17
CA ILE A 169 4.70 -19.06 14.35
C ILE A 169 4.30 -19.60 15.72
N ILE A 170 4.47 -18.84 16.80
CA ILE A 170 4.19 -19.30 18.16
C ILE A 170 2.69 -19.45 18.38
N LEU A 171 1.91 -18.42 18.09
CA LEU A 171 0.46 -18.39 18.35
C LEU A 171 -0.38 -19.04 17.24
N GLY A 172 0.16 -19.21 16.04
CA GLY A 172 -0.60 -19.67 14.86
C GLY A 172 -1.65 -18.66 14.39
N ARG A 173 -1.60 -17.42 14.87
CA ARG A 173 -2.48 -16.30 14.45
C ARG A 173 -1.85 -14.97 14.84
N LEU A 174 -2.23 -13.89 14.14
CA LEU A 174 -1.89 -12.55 14.58
C LEU A 174 -2.87 -12.07 15.67
N PRO A 175 -2.37 -11.49 16.78
CA PRO A 175 -3.21 -10.76 17.73
C PRO A 175 -3.97 -9.63 17.03
N GLU A 176 -5.18 -9.32 17.48
CA GLU A 176 -6.05 -8.30 16.87
C GLU A 176 -5.35 -6.93 16.70
N PRO A 177 -4.60 -6.38 17.69
CA PRO A 177 -3.90 -5.11 17.50
C PRO A 177 -2.86 -5.15 16.38
N VAL A 178 -2.10 -6.25 16.27
CA VAL A 178 -1.06 -6.44 15.22
C VAL A 178 -1.73 -6.58 13.86
N PHE A 179 -2.80 -7.37 13.77
CA PHE A 179 -3.59 -7.51 12.55
C PHE A 179 -4.15 -6.15 12.09
N GLY A 180 -4.79 -5.40 12.99
CA GLY A 180 -5.38 -4.09 12.69
C GLY A 180 -4.34 -3.09 12.20
N ALA A 181 -3.21 -2.97 12.89
CA ALA A 181 -2.12 -2.06 12.51
C ALA A 181 -1.51 -2.44 11.15
N THR A 182 -1.28 -3.73 10.92
CA THR A 182 -0.76 -4.25 9.65
C THR A 182 -1.76 -4.02 8.50
N ALA A 183 -3.04 -4.29 8.73
CA ALA A 183 -4.10 -4.03 7.76
C ALA A 183 -4.21 -2.54 7.40
N ALA A 184 -4.01 -1.64 8.39
CA ALA A 184 -3.98 -0.20 8.16
C ALA A 184 -2.84 0.21 7.21
N VAL A 185 -1.63 -0.31 7.41
CA VAL A 185 -0.47 -0.04 6.55
C VAL A 185 -0.70 -0.57 5.13
N VAL A 186 -1.15 -1.82 4.97
CA VAL A 186 -1.43 -2.42 3.66
C VAL A 186 -2.53 -1.64 2.93
N ARG A 187 -3.61 -1.27 3.63
CA ARG A 187 -4.71 -0.46 3.07
C ARG A 187 -4.25 0.94 2.65
N TYR A 188 -3.47 1.61 3.48
CA TYR A 188 -2.95 2.93 3.15
C TYR A 188 -2.04 2.89 1.92
N ARG A 189 -1.15 1.90 1.84
CA ARG A 189 -0.29 1.67 0.68
C ARG A 189 -1.09 1.40 -0.59
N MET A 190 -2.14 0.58 -0.51
CA MET A 190 -3.05 0.33 -1.63
C MET A 190 -3.74 1.61 -2.10
N ARG A 191 -4.27 2.43 -1.17
CA ARG A 191 -4.89 3.73 -1.47
C ARG A 191 -3.89 4.71 -2.09
N PHE A 192 -2.67 4.76 -1.58
CA PHE A 192 -1.59 5.56 -2.14
C PHE A 192 -1.24 5.12 -3.56
N ALA A 193 -1.07 3.82 -3.80
CA ALA A 193 -0.81 3.29 -5.13
C ALA A 193 -1.98 3.56 -6.11
N ALA A 194 -3.24 3.39 -5.68
CA ALA A 194 -4.41 3.75 -6.47
C ALA A 194 -4.41 5.26 -6.85
N TYR A 195 -4.01 6.11 -5.91
CA TYR A 195 -3.86 7.54 -6.17
C TYR A 195 -2.76 7.82 -7.18
N VAL A 196 -1.55 7.27 -7.02
CA VAL A 196 -0.43 7.42 -7.95
C VAL A 196 -0.77 6.92 -9.36
N MET A 197 -1.42 5.77 -9.46
CA MET A 197 -1.88 5.17 -10.72
C MET A 197 -3.12 5.85 -11.33
N MET A 198 -3.59 6.96 -10.75
CA MET A 198 -4.78 7.70 -11.21
C MET A 198 -6.08 6.91 -11.26
N LEU A 199 -6.17 5.81 -10.54
CA LEU A 199 -7.37 4.99 -10.40
C LEU A 199 -8.44 5.64 -9.51
N THR A 200 -8.07 6.67 -8.74
CA THR A 200 -8.97 7.45 -7.88
C THR A 200 -8.53 8.91 -7.83
N PRO A 201 -9.44 9.88 -7.81
CA PRO A 201 -9.12 11.29 -7.56
C PRO A 201 -8.85 11.56 -6.07
N VAL A 202 -9.28 10.67 -5.17
CA VAL A 202 -9.32 10.90 -3.73
C VAL A 202 -7.95 10.75 -3.12
N TYR A 203 -7.53 11.74 -2.33
CA TYR A 203 -6.27 11.71 -1.60
C TYR A 203 -6.24 10.56 -0.57
N PRO A 204 -5.13 9.81 -0.46
CA PRO A 204 -5.04 8.69 0.48
C PRO A 204 -5.11 9.19 1.93
N LYS A 205 -6.10 8.69 2.67
CA LYS A 205 -6.36 8.99 4.08
C LYS A 205 -6.69 7.69 4.83
N GLY A 206 -6.76 7.77 6.15
CA GLY A 206 -7.25 6.68 7.00
C GLY A 206 -6.18 5.66 7.38
N LEU A 207 -4.92 6.09 7.58
CA LEU A 207 -3.88 5.25 8.16
C LEU A 207 -4.22 4.85 9.61
N LEU A 208 -4.85 5.75 10.37
CA LEU A 208 -5.29 5.51 11.75
C LEU A 208 -6.74 4.97 11.86
N GLY A 209 -7.24 4.34 10.80
CA GLY A 209 -8.61 3.84 10.75
C GLY A 209 -9.57 4.75 9.98
N ASP A 210 -10.83 4.35 9.93
CA ASP A 210 -11.88 5.14 9.30
C ASP A 210 -12.47 6.16 10.29
N ALA A 211 -13.08 7.24 9.76
CA ALA A 211 -13.74 8.25 10.57
C ALA A 211 -14.89 7.64 11.42
N PRO A 212 -15.23 8.25 12.58
CA PRO A 212 -16.25 7.69 13.48
C PRO A 212 -17.60 7.40 12.81
N GLU A 213 -18.02 8.25 11.88
CA GLU A 213 -19.28 8.09 11.14
C GLU A 213 -19.25 6.85 10.22
N ALA A 214 -18.13 6.62 9.52
CA ALA A 214 -17.93 5.42 8.72
C ALA A 214 -17.75 4.19 9.62
N ALA A 215 -17.09 4.35 10.77
CA ALA A 215 -16.90 3.29 11.74
C ALA A 215 -18.21 2.86 12.46
N ALA A 216 -19.24 3.69 12.48
CA ALA A 216 -20.55 3.36 13.03
C ALA A 216 -21.34 2.40 12.13
N GLN A 217 -20.98 2.26 10.85
CA GLN A 217 -21.68 1.39 9.91
C GLN A 217 -21.46 -0.11 10.24
N PRO A 218 -22.41 -0.98 9.85
CA PRO A 218 -22.24 -2.43 9.98
C PRO A 218 -20.94 -2.91 9.30
N ALA A 219 -20.21 -3.81 9.95
CA ALA A 219 -18.98 -4.34 9.40
C ALA A 219 -19.27 -5.30 8.23
N TYR A 220 -18.76 -5.01 7.07
CA TYR A 220 -18.81 -5.89 5.91
C TYR A 220 -17.61 -6.88 5.90
N SER A 221 -16.44 -6.40 6.31
CA SER A 221 -15.23 -7.19 6.50
C SER A 221 -14.42 -6.66 7.69
N ALA A 222 -13.32 -7.32 8.05
CA ALA A 222 -12.46 -6.85 9.15
C ALA A 222 -11.81 -5.47 8.87
N THR A 223 -11.77 -5.07 7.60
CA THR A 223 -11.18 -3.80 7.16
C THR A 223 -12.20 -2.81 6.60
N ARG A 224 -13.50 -3.16 6.63
CA ARG A 224 -14.60 -2.31 6.12
C ARG A 224 -15.78 -2.27 7.09
N PRO A 225 -15.92 -1.21 7.89
CA PRO A 225 -14.93 -0.16 8.17
C PRO A 225 -13.75 -0.66 9.00
N LEU A 226 -12.56 -0.06 8.81
CA LEU A 226 -11.41 -0.38 9.62
C LEU A 226 -11.49 0.35 10.96
N ARG A 227 -11.81 -0.42 12.00
CA ARG A 227 -11.81 0.03 13.39
C ARG A 227 -10.50 -0.41 14.03
N LEU A 228 -9.68 0.54 14.42
CA LEU A 228 -8.44 0.24 15.10
C LEU A 228 -8.66 0.30 16.62
N SER A 229 -8.28 -0.77 17.31
CA SER A 229 -8.14 -0.75 18.77
C SER A 229 -7.04 0.24 19.18
N THR A 230 -7.08 0.70 20.43
CA THR A 230 -6.02 1.58 20.97
C THR A 230 -4.63 0.97 20.78
N GLY A 231 -4.48 -0.33 20.99
CA GLY A 231 -3.22 -1.04 20.77
C GLY A 231 -2.77 -1.01 19.30
N ALA A 232 -3.69 -1.15 18.35
CA ALA A 232 -3.38 -1.03 16.93
C ALA A 232 -2.96 0.39 16.53
N GLN A 233 -3.61 1.42 17.10
CA GLN A 233 -3.22 2.81 16.87
C GLN A 233 -1.81 3.10 17.41
N VAL A 234 -1.51 2.64 18.62
CA VAL A 234 -0.16 2.75 19.21
C VAL A 234 0.89 2.08 18.31
N LEU A 235 0.60 0.89 17.77
CA LEU A 235 1.50 0.23 16.83
C LEU A 235 1.70 1.03 15.54
N VAL A 236 0.67 1.64 14.99
CA VAL A 236 0.81 2.49 13.79
C VAL A 236 1.71 3.70 14.09
N TRP A 237 1.55 4.34 15.26
CA TRP A 237 2.46 5.41 15.68
C TRP A 237 3.88 4.92 15.87
N LEU A 238 4.06 3.74 16.46
CA LEU A 238 5.39 3.11 16.59
C LEU A 238 6.03 2.88 15.21
N PHE A 239 5.27 2.41 14.20
CA PHE A 239 5.79 2.25 12.84
C PHE A 239 6.26 3.58 12.25
N LEU A 240 5.48 4.65 12.43
CA LEU A 240 5.87 5.98 11.94
C LEU A 240 7.17 6.48 12.61
N LEU A 241 7.32 6.29 13.93
CA LEU A 241 8.52 6.68 14.67
C LEU A 241 9.73 5.85 14.26
N LEU A 242 9.59 4.53 14.14
CA LEU A 242 10.68 3.65 13.71
C LEU A 242 11.08 3.92 12.27
N GLY A 243 10.11 4.17 11.39
CA GLY A 243 10.38 4.57 10.03
C GLY A 243 11.14 5.89 9.95
N LEU A 244 10.74 6.88 10.73
CA LEU A 244 11.44 8.16 10.82
C LEU A 244 12.88 7.97 11.34
N ALA A 245 13.05 7.22 12.41
CA ALA A 245 14.37 6.93 12.96
C ALA A 245 15.28 6.23 11.92
N GLY A 246 14.75 5.24 11.20
CA GLY A 246 15.50 4.55 10.14
C GLY A 246 15.93 5.48 8.99
N HIS A 247 15.08 6.42 8.58
CA HIS A 247 15.45 7.39 7.54
C HIS A 247 16.49 8.41 8.03
N LEU A 248 16.42 8.84 9.28
CA LEU A 248 17.40 9.76 9.86
C LEU A 248 18.78 9.10 9.99
N THR A 249 18.85 7.86 10.46
CA THR A 249 20.13 7.14 10.59
C THR A 249 20.77 6.82 9.24
N SER A 250 20.00 6.49 8.22
CA SER A 250 20.54 6.25 6.87
C SER A 250 21.18 7.51 6.26
N GLY A 251 20.60 8.68 6.53
CA GLY A 251 21.15 9.96 6.05
C GLY A 251 22.44 10.39 6.75
N THR A 252 22.71 9.95 7.97
CA THR A 252 23.94 10.29 8.71
C THR A 252 25.14 9.43 8.30
N VAL A 253 24.92 8.19 7.91
CA VAL A 253 25.98 7.27 7.48
C VAL A 253 26.64 7.73 6.17
N ASP A 254 25.89 8.30 5.24
CA ASP A 254 26.44 8.82 3.97
C ASP A 254 27.31 10.06 4.13
N TYR A 255 27.16 10.83 5.22
CA TYR A 255 28.00 12.03 5.49
C TYR A 255 29.35 11.68 6.12
N ASP A 256 29.45 10.60 6.92
CA ASP A 256 30.72 10.20 7.56
C ASP A 256 31.68 9.51 6.57
N ASP A 257 31.16 8.80 5.55
CA ASP A 257 32.00 8.11 4.56
C ASP A 257 32.60 9.07 3.52
N SER A 258 32.04 10.26 3.33
CA SER A 258 32.58 11.28 2.41
C SER A 258 33.69 12.15 3.04
N GLY A 259 33.91 12.07 4.34
CA GLY A 259 34.91 12.87 5.08
C GLY A 259 36.31 12.27 5.14
N ASP A 260 36.46 10.96 4.95
CA ASP A 260 37.72 10.24 5.19
C ASP A 260 38.62 10.06 3.92
N HIS A 261 38.19 10.50 2.75
CA HIS A 261 38.98 10.40 1.51
C HIS A 261 39.72 11.69 1.13
N ALA A 262 39.75 12.70 1.98
CA ALA A 262 40.55 13.91 1.78
C ALA A 262 41.74 13.96 2.75
N ALA A 263 42.72 13.09 2.59
CA ALA A 263 44.01 13.20 3.27
C ALA A 263 45.17 13.16 2.26
N PRO A 264 46.26 13.82 2.51
CA PRO A 264 46.88 14.77 1.61
C PRO A 264 48.09 14.16 0.86
N ALA A 265 48.07 14.28 -0.46
CA ALA A 265 49.28 14.13 -1.26
C ALA A 265 50.05 15.45 -1.32
N ALA A 266 50.74 15.81 -0.25
CA ALA A 266 51.68 16.92 -0.31
C ALA A 266 52.75 16.83 0.79
N ALA A 267 53.76 15.97 0.61
CA ALA A 267 55.11 16.16 1.19
C ALA A 267 56.10 15.11 0.66
N ALA A 268 56.53 15.22 -0.58
CA ALA A 268 57.77 14.61 -1.04
C ALA A 268 58.36 15.43 -2.20
N GLY A 269 59.16 16.40 -1.85
CA GLY A 269 59.86 17.16 -2.88
C GLY A 269 60.69 18.29 -2.33
N ARG A 270 61.71 17.95 -1.54
CA ARG A 270 62.91 18.80 -1.39
C ARG A 270 63.96 18.05 -0.57
N ILE A 271 64.89 17.40 -1.24
CA ILE A 271 66.29 17.31 -0.88
C ILE A 271 67.00 16.68 -2.12
N ALA A 272 67.75 17.48 -2.83
CA ALA A 272 69.03 17.11 -3.43
C ALA A 272 69.42 18.17 -4.44
N GLY A 273 70.46 18.88 -4.18
CA GLY A 273 71.18 19.74 -5.08
C GLY A 273 71.97 20.75 -4.35
#